data_fb86f8e3e8ec783d45a96904787368e0
#
_entry.id   fb86f8e3e8ec783d45a96904787368e0
#
_cell.length_a   1.000
_cell.length_b   1.000
_cell.length_c   1.000
_cell.angle_alpha   90.00
_cell.angle_beta   90.00
_cell.angle_gamma   90.00
#
_symmetry.space_group_name_H-M   'P 1'
#
loop_
_entity.id
_entity.type
_entity.pdbx_description
1 polymer ?
#
loop_
_entity_poly.entity_id
_entity_poly.type
_entity_poly.pdbx_seq_one_letter_code
_entity_poly.pdbx_strand_id
1 'polypeptide(L)'
;MKELNTSKDAGKLVKLTKLNRTVCVRLLVNPEDSVKLSETHVLYRDACNFVVPIVCKNKERRLWQRFSLHHVAYPQIREIFPALGAQLACNVIRSVSSTYKTELANHPLQLKQSELKVIRFKNPSVHLDKNTITYRDNGTVSLYTLKGRVEATLAPGDRQLLLLASGKRKESNLVLHRSYGKRPDFWELHITVENDVQPVSPAELQTKEVMMGVDVGENNMAAASTGKLWKAGKLKHNRDRKQSLRTRLQRNGSRSAKQHLRKASRRERRHVAHVNHVVSREIVNEAKSKNMKLIILEDLTHIRERIKANLRVRARLHRWPFRELQQMIVYKAVQEGMEVMFVDPRYTSQTCARCGKLGARKKHRFQCSCGYRAHADLNASRNLLGLGYLRMSQGLQ
;
A
#
# COMPACT_ATOMS: atom_id res chain seq x y z
N MET A 1 -3.39 -2.17 5.32
CA MET A 1 -3.91 -3.20 4.40
C MET A 1 -3.29 -4.53 4.79
N LYS A 2 -4.11 -5.57 5.06
CA LYS A 2 -3.58 -6.93 5.16
C LYS A 2 -2.87 -7.23 3.84
N GLU A 3 -1.60 -7.68 3.89
CA GLU A 3 -0.91 -8.15 2.70
C GLU A 3 -1.74 -9.28 2.10
N LEU A 4 -2.15 -9.10 0.85
CA LEU A 4 -2.76 -10.15 0.06
C LEU A 4 -1.72 -11.27 -0.11
N ASN A 5 -1.94 -12.38 0.58
CA ASN A 5 -1.08 -13.55 0.49
C ASN A 5 -1.46 -14.33 -0.77
N THR A 6 -1.04 -13.79 -1.93
CA THR A 6 -1.47 -14.24 -3.26
C THR A 6 -1.04 -15.67 -3.60
N SER A 7 -0.06 -16.25 -2.90
CA SER A 7 0.44 -17.60 -3.23
C SER A 7 -0.54 -18.75 -2.88
N LYS A 8 -1.44 -18.53 -1.91
CA LYS A 8 -2.50 -19.50 -1.54
C LYS A 8 -3.83 -19.22 -2.26
N ASP A 9 -3.92 -18.07 -2.94
CA ASP A 9 -5.17 -17.55 -3.53
C ASP A 9 -5.12 -17.46 -5.06
N ALA A 10 -4.14 -18.10 -5.73
CA ALA A 10 -4.10 -18.16 -7.19
C ALA A 10 -5.38 -18.81 -7.72
N GLY A 11 -6.21 -18.01 -8.39
CA GLY A 11 -7.51 -18.41 -8.92
C GLY A 11 -8.71 -18.09 -8.03
N LYS A 12 -8.51 -17.46 -6.86
CA LYS A 12 -9.60 -16.97 -6.02
C LYS A 12 -9.86 -15.48 -6.26
N LEU A 13 -11.12 -15.09 -6.14
CA LEU A 13 -11.51 -13.69 -6.10
C LEU A 13 -10.95 -13.01 -4.86
N VAL A 14 -10.48 -11.79 -5.01
CA VAL A 14 -10.10 -10.93 -3.88
C VAL A 14 -11.38 -10.41 -3.24
N LYS A 15 -11.94 -11.16 -2.29
CA LYS A 15 -13.14 -10.76 -1.57
C LYS A 15 -12.78 -9.74 -0.48
N LEU A 16 -13.20 -8.49 -0.68
CA LEU A 16 -13.12 -7.45 0.33
C LEU A 16 -14.54 -7.04 0.70
N THR A 17 -14.94 -7.34 1.92
CA THR A 17 -16.24 -6.91 2.47
C THR A 17 -16.18 -5.50 3.05
N LYS A 18 -14.99 -5.03 3.37
CA LYS A 18 -14.75 -3.70 3.95
C LYS A 18 -13.51 -3.07 3.37
N LEU A 19 -13.62 -1.80 3.02
CA LEU A 19 -12.54 -0.98 2.52
C LEU A 19 -12.23 0.15 3.49
N ASN A 20 -11.02 0.13 4.05
CA ASN A 20 -10.53 1.22 4.89
C ASN A 20 -9.72 2.23 4.05
N ARG A 21 -10.10 3.49 4.13
CA ARG A 21 -9.39 4.62 3.51
C ARG A 21 -8.89 5.57 4.59
N THR A 22 -7.68 6.10 4.42
CA THR A 22 -7.18 7.17 5.28
C THR A 22 -7.39 8.51 4.57
N VAL A 23 -8.15 9.39 5.20
CA VAL A 23 -8.36 10.76 4.75
C VAL A 23 -7.50 11.66 5.63
N CYS A 24 -6.52 12.32 5.03
CA CYS A 24 -5.60 13.23 5.74
C CYS A 24 -6.18 14.63 5.65
N VAL A 25 -6.50 15.25 6.79
CA VAL A 25 -7.12 16.57 6.87
C VAL A 25 -6.29 17.50 7.75
N ARG A 26 -5.97 18.69 7.26
CA ARG A 26 -5.27 19.70 8.04
C ARG A 26 -6.16 20.17 9.20
N LEU A 27 -5.54 20.35 10.37
CA LEU A 27 -6.17 20.95 11.54
C LEU A 27 -5.79 22.41 11.65
N LEU A 28 -6.78 23.26 11.85
CA LEU A 28 -6.61 24.65 12.25
C LEU A 28 -6.73 24.70 13.78
N VAL A 29 -5.62 25.05 14.42
CA VAL A 29 -5.46 25.06 15.88
C VAL A 29 -4.91 26.43 16.25
N ASN A 30 -5.42 27.04 17.33
CA ASN A 30 -4.84 28.27 17.85
C ASN A 30 -3.44 28.00 18.45
N PRO A 31 -2.61 29.04 18.65
CA PRO A 31 -1.25 28.86 19.16
C PRO A 31 -1.17 28.18 20.54
N GLU A 32 -2.04 28.52 21.47
CA GLU A 32 -2.07 27.97 22.83
C GLU A 32 -2.39 26.47 22.81
N ASP A 33 -3.40 26.07 22.05
CA ASP A 33 -3.78 24.67 21.91
C ASP A 33 -2.75 23.85 21.12
N SER A 34 -2.06 24.49 20.16
CA SER A 34 -0.93 23.85 19.46
C SER A 34 0.22 23.51 20.42
N VAL A 35 0.44 24.34 21.47
CA VAL A 35 1.42 24.02 22.52
C VAL A 35 0.96 22.80 23.32
N LYS A 36 -0.32 22.73 23.76
CA LYS A 36 -0.86 21.55 24.48
C LYS A 36 -0.75 20.26 23.67
N LEU A 37 -1.04 20.32 22.37
CA LEU A 37 -0.85 19.19 21.46
C LEU A 37 0.62 18.78 21.34
N SER A 38 1.53 19.76 21.30
CA SER A 38 2.97 19.51 21.19
C SER A 38 3.53 18.86 22.45
N GLU A 39 3.14 19.32 23.64
CA GLU A 39 3.50 18.71 24.91
C GLU A 39 3.00 17.26 25.00
N THR A 40 1.74 17.03 24.60
CA THR A 40 1.15 15.69 24.54
C THR A 40 1.92 14.78 23.57
N HIS A 41 2.27 15.30 22.40
CA HIS A 41 3.06 14.56 21.41
C HIS A 41 4.45 14.18 21.91
N VAL A 42 5.12 15.11 22.63
CA VAL A 42 6.45 14.87 23.21
C VAL A 42 6.38 13.76 24.25
N LEU A 43 5.46 13.84 25.21
CA LEU A 43 5.32 12.84 26.27
C LEU A 43 4.90 11.47 25.67
N TYR A 44 4.01 11.47 24.69
CA TYR A 44 3.63 10.26 23.97
C TYR A 44 4.83 9.60 23.25
N ARG A 45 5.68 10.39 22.60
CA ARG A 45 6.92 9.93 21.96
C ARG A 45 7.85 9.29 22.98
N ASP A 46 8.03 9.94 24.12
CA ASP A 46 8.95 9.48 25.16
C ASP A 46 8.44 8.18 25.81
N ALA A 47 7.14 8.06 26.02
CA ALA A 47 6.51 6.83 26.44
C ALA A 47 6.65 5.69 25.38
N CYS A 48 6.51 6.00 24.08
CA CYS A 48 6.79 5.01 23.04
C CYS A 48 8.25 4.51 23.10
N ASN A 49 9.20 5.42 23.25
CA ASN A 49 10.62 5.07 23.34
C ASN A 49 10.95 4.28 24.63
N PHE A 50 10.27 4.55 25.73
CA PHE A 50 10.38 3.78 26.97
C PHE A 50 9.93 2.33 26.80
N VAL A 51 8.86 2.08 26.04
CA VAL A 51 8.33 0.71 25.80
C VAL A 51 9.21 -0.11 24.85
N VAL A 52 10.00 0.54 23.99
CA VAL A 52 10.84 -0.15 22.98
C VAL A 52 11.79 -1.18 23.61
N PRO A 53 12.59 -0.89 24.64
CA PRO A 53 13.47 -1.86 25.29
C PRO A 53 12.73 -3.07 25.87
N ILE A 54 11.50 -2.86 26.37
CA ILE A 54 10.65 -3.93 26.91
C ILE A 54 10.33 -4.95 25.81
N VAL A 55 10.02 -4.48 24.59
CA VAL A 55 9.74 -5.36 23.44
C VAL A 55 11.02 -6.03 22.94
N CYS A 56 12.13 -5.28 22.79
CA CYS A 56 13.37 -5.79 22.22
C CYS A 56 13.98 -6.93 23.02
N LYS A 57 14.06 -6.76 24.35
CA LYS A 57 14.71 -7.69 25.28
C LYS A 57 13.86 -8.93 25.61
N ASN A 58 12.56 -8.91 25.34
CA ASN A 58 11.64 -9.99 25.70
C ASN A 58 11.00 -10.65 24.48
N LYS A 59 11.81 -10.95 23.48
CA LYS A 59 11.37 -11.60 22.23
C LYS A 59 10.63 -12.92 22.48
N GLU A 60 11.13 -13.75 23.37
CA GLU A 60 10.58 -15.05 23.77
C GLU A 60 9.11 -14.94 24.20
N ARG A 61 8.79 -13.89 24.95
CA ARG A 61 7.43 -13.60 25.45
C ARG A 61 6.52 -13.00 24.38
N ARG A 62 6.99 -12.81 23.14
CA ARG A 62 6.27 -12.20 22.00
C ARG A 62 5.64 -10.85 22.36
N LEU A 63 6.35 -10.00 23.13
CA LEU A 63 5.81 -8.72 23.58
C LEU A 63 5.56 -7.69 22.47
N TRP A 64 5.80 -8.03 21.19
CA TRP A 64 5.27 -7.25 20.06
C TRP A 64 3.78 -7.47 19.83
N GLN A 65 3.13 -8.42 20.51
CA GLN A 65 1.69 -8.59 20.48
C GLN A 65 1.02 -7.65 21.48
N ARG A 66 -0.06 -6.97 21.05
CA ARG A 66 -0.68 -5.90 21.84
C ARG A 66 -1.09 -6.32 23.25
N PHE A 67 -1.76 -7.46 23.38
CA PHE A 67 -2.26 -7.92 24.68
C PHE A 67 -1.13 -8.34 25.62
N SER A 68 -0.17 -9.12 25.11
CA SER A 68 1.01 -9.52 25.91
C SER A 68 1.83 -8.31 26.35
N LEU A 69 2.00 -7.31 25.47
CA LEU A 69 2.69 -6.07 25.80
C LEU A 69 1.93 -5.24 26.83
N HIS A 70 0.60 -5.22 26.76
CA HIS A 70 -0.24 -4.45 27.67
C HIS A 70 -0.03 -4.87 29.13
N HIS A 71 -0.05 -6.16 29.42
CA HIS A 71 0.13 -6.67 30.80
C HIS A 71 1.46 -6.26 31.43
N VAL A 72 2.51 -6.12 30.61
CA VAL A 72 3.86 -5.80 31.11
C VAL A 72 4.13 -4.28 31.12
N ALA A 73 3.75 -3.59 30.04
CA ALA A 73 4.12 -2.20 29.84
C ALA A 73 3.13 -1.20 30.47
N TYR A 74 1.85 -1.54 30.57
CA TYR A 74 0.83 -0.59 31.06
C TYR A 74 1.09 -0.12 32.50
N PRO A 75 1.35 -0.99 33.50
CA PRO A 75 1.65 -0.54 34.87
C PRO A 75 2.87 0.39 34.91
N GLN A 76 3.94 0.04 34.19
CA GLN A 76 5.16 0.82 34.13
C GLN A 76 4.96 2.19 33.47
N ILE A 77 4.15 2.27 32.39
CA ILE A 77 3.81 3.55 31.78
C ILE A 77 3.03 4.42 32.74
N ARG A 78 2.08 3.85 33.48
CA ARG A 78 1.25 4.59 34.44
C ARG A 78 2.07 5.13 35.63
N GLU A 79 3.08 4.41 36.02
CA GLU A 79 4.01 4.82 37.08
C GLU A 79 4.97 5.94 36.62
N ILE A 80 5.62 5.75 35.46
CA ILE A 80 6.67 6.67 34.98
C ILE A 80 6.08 7.90 34.29
N PHE A 81 4.92 7.76 33.60
CA PHE A 81 4.24 8.82 32.85
C PHE A 81 2.82 9.07 33.38
N PRO A 82 2.63 9.42 34.66
CA PRO A 82 1.29 9.57 35.25
C PRO A 82 0.41 10.59 34.52
N ALA A 83 1.02 11.66 33.99
CA ALA A 83 0.34 12.71 33.23
C ALA A 83 -0.25 12.23 31.89
N LEU A 84 0.20 11.10 31.33
CA LEU A 84 -0.24 10.63 30.03
C LEU A 84 -1.72 10.19 29.99
N GLY A 85 -2.29 9.85 31.13
CA GLY A 85 -3.64 9.31 31.24
C GLY A 85 -3.74 7.86 30.75
N ALA A 86 -4.77 7.15 31.24
CA ALA A 86 -4.92 5.71 30.98
C ALA A 86 -5.09 5.38 29.50
N GLN A 87 -5.92 6.15 28.78
CA GLN A 87 -6.23 5.87 27.39
C GLN A 87 -5.04 6.13 26.45
N LEU A 88 -4.28 7.22 26.68
CA LEU A 88 -3.08 7.48 25.89
C LEU A 88 -1.99 6.44 26.16
N ALA A 89 -1.88 5.93 27.41
CA ALA A 89 -0.98 4.82 27.73
C ALA A 89 -1.33 3.55 26.93
N CYS A 90 -2.61 3.21 26.82
CA CYS A 90 -3.08 2.12 25.95
C CYS A 90 -2.76 2.36 24.46
N ASN A 91 -2.85 3.61 24.01
CA ASN A 91 -2.57 4.02 22.63
C ASN A 91 -1.05 3.98 22.33
N VAL A 92 -0.19 4.29 23.30
CA VAL A 92 1.27 4.08 23.21
C VAL A 92 1.59 2.60 22.95
N ILE A 93 1.04 1.69 23.77
CA ILE A 93 1.23 0.25 23.62
C ILE A 93 0.78 -0.23 22.23
N ARG A 94 -0.34 0.28 21.75
CA ARG A 94 -0.86 -0.02 20.41
C ARG A 94 0.08 0.45 19.31
N SER A 95 0.60 1.67 19.41
CA SER A 95 1.53 2.23 18.42
C SER A 95 2.84 1.45 18.35
N VAL A 96 3.41 1.10 19.50
CA VAL A 96 4.64 0.30 19.57
C VAL A 96 4.39 -1.11 19.00
N SER A 97 3.33 -1.79 19.47
CA SER A 97 2.96 -3.12 18.96
C SER A 97 2.75 -3.13 17.44
N SER A 98 2.01 -2.16 16.91
CA SER A 98 1.75 -2.06 15.46
C SER A 98 3.04 -1.85 14.66
N THR A 99 3.94 -1.01 15.17
CA THR A 99 5.25 -0.75 14.55
C THR A 99 6.09 -2.01 14.49
N TYR A 100 6.19 -2.76 15.60
CA TYR A 100 6.95 -4.02 15.63
C TYR A 100 6.31 -5.11 14.77
N LYS A 101 4.98 -5.22 14.72
CA LYS A 101 4.30 -6.15 13.79
C LYS A 101 4.66 -5.85 12.34
N THR A 102 4.69 -4.58 11.96
CA THR A 102 5.05 -4.15 10.61
C THR A 102 6.53 -4.41 10.32
N GLU A 103 7.43 -4.09 11.27
CA GLU A 103 8.87 -4.35 11.12
C GLU A 103 9.16 -5.84 10.94
N LEU A 104 8.54 -6.70 11.75
CA LEU A 104 8.72 -8.16 11.67
C LEU A 104 8.11 -8.77 10.41
N ALA A 105 6.99 -8.24 9.91
CA ALA A 105 6.43 -8.66 8.63
C ALA A 105 7.35 -8.31 7.47
N ASN A 106 8.01 -7.15 7.51
CA ASN A 106 8.96 -6.73 6.47
C ASN A 106 10.34 -7.40 6.60
N HIS A 107 10.73 -7.80 7.80
CA HIS A 107 12.03 -8.36 8.12
C HIS A 107 11.92 -9.62 9.02
N PRO A 108 11.31 -10.72 8.53
CA PRO A 108 11.03 -11.91 9.35
C PRO A 108 12.29 -12.59 9.89
N LEU A 109 13.45 -12.38 9.27
CA LEU A 109 14.73 -12.91 9.76
C LEU A 109 15.14 -12.34 11.13
N GLN A 110 14.58 -11.21 11.57
CA GLN A 110 14.82 -10.67 12.91
C GLN A 110 14.35 -11.64 14.02
N LEU A 111 13.37 -12.48 13.75
CA LEU A 111 12.94 -13.50 14.71
C LEU A 111 14.00 -14.58 14.98
N LYS A 112 15.03 -14.69 14.13
CA LYS A 112 16.19 -15.61 14.32
C LYS A 112 17.33 -14.96 15.12
N GLN A 113 17.30 -13.64 15.35
CA GLN A 113 18.31 -12.93 16.13
C GLN A 113 18.01 -13.08 17.63
N SER A 114 19.01 -12.85 18.51
CA SER A 114 18.84 -12.89 19.95
C SER A 114 17.86 -11.83 20.46
N GLU A 115 17.96 -10.62 19.92
CA GLU A 115 17.09 -9.48 20.26
C GLU A 115 16.45 -8.89 19.00
N LEU A 116 15.31 -8.21 19.18
CA LEU A 116 14.70 -7.46 18.11
C LEU A 116 15.42 -6.11 17.93
N LYS A 117 15.37 -5.60 16.71
CA LYS A 117 15.93 -4.28 16.39
C LYS A 117 15.30 -3.17 17.23
N VAL A 118 16.14 -2.33 17.83
CA VAL A 118 15.69 -1.15 18.55
C VAL A 118 15.14 -0.10 17.58
N ILE A 119 13.85 0.20 17.71
CA ILE A 119 13.15 1.21 16.89
C ILE A 119 13.10 2.51 17.71
N ARG A 120 13.59 3.61 17.13
CA ARG A 120 13.50 4.93 17.75
C ARG A 120 12.36 5.75 17.17
N PHE A 121 11.38 6.08 17.98
CA PHE A 121 10.30 7.00 17.64
C PHE A 121 10.80 8.45 17.71
N LYS A 122 10.97 9.10 16.55
CA LYS A 122 11.42 10.50 16.47
C LYS A 122 10.25 11.47 16.42
N ASN A 123 9.24 11.14 15.63
CA ASN A 123 8.02 11.93 15.44
C ASN A 123 6.85 10.96 15.19
N PRO A 124 6.41 10.19 16.22
CA PRO A 124 5.30 9.26 16.07
C PRO A 124 3.99 10.01 15.81
N SER A 125 3.07 9.39 15.10
CA SER A 125 1.69 9.84 15.12
C SER A 125 1.06 9.46 16.48
N VAL A 126 0.26 10.35 17.05
CA VAL A 126 -0.52 10.02 18.26
C VAL A 126 -1.78 9.30 17.82
N HIS A 127 -1.90 8.04 18.25
CA HIS A 127 -3.10 7.25 17.96
C HIS A 127 -4.27 7.77 18.78
N LEU A 128 -5.41 7.99 18.12
CA LEU A 128 -6.63 8.49 18.71
C LEU A 128 -7.78 7.50 18.47
N ASP A 129 -8.48 7.18 19.53
CA ASP A 129 -9.67 6.33 19.54
C ASP A 129 -10.92 7.10 19.99
N LYS A 130 -12.06 6.41 20.10
CA LYS A 130 -13.35 7.01 20.48
C LYS A 130 -13.32 7.79 21.81
N ASN A 131 -12.38 7.50 22.70
CA ASN A 131 -12.26 8.18 24.01
C ASN A 131 -11.35 9.41 23.94
N THR A 132 -10.43 9.44 22.96
CA THR A 132 -9.43 10.49 22.81
C THR A 132 -9.75 11.51 21.72
N ILE A 133 -10.70 11.20 20.81
CA ILE A 133 -11.21 12.13 19.80
C ILE A 133 -12.74 12.10 19.76
N THR A 134 -13.34 13.28 19.64
CA THR A 134 -14.77 13.44 19.39
C THR A 134 -14.96 14.34 18.17
N TYR A 135 -15.72 13.86 17.18
CA TYR A 135 -16.11 14.64 16.01
C TYR A 135 -17.42 15.38 16.29
N ARG A 136 -17.51 16.64 15.89
CA ARG A 136 -18.71 17.46 15.99
C ARG A 136 -19.27 17.76 14.61
N ASP A 137 -20.55 18.01 14.52
CA ASP A 137 -21.27 18.27 13.25
C ASP A 137 -20.88 19.61 12.59
N ASN A 138 -20.37 20.55 13.38
CA ASN A 138 -19.89 21.86 12.92
C ASN A 138 -18.50 21.81 12.22
N GLY A 139 -17.98 20.64 11.94
CA GLY A 139 -16.64 20.48 11.31
C GLY A 139 -15.47 20.65 12.28
N THR A 140 -15.73 20.72 13.60
CA THR A 140 -14.68 20.72 14.62
C THR A 140 -14.45 19.34 15.21
N VAL A 141 -13.30 19.17 15.83
CA VAL A 141 -12.93 17.96 16.59
C VAL A 141 -12.42 18.36 17.96
N SER A 142 -12.80 17.58 18.96
CA SER A 142 -12.27 17.72 20.30
C SER A 142 -11.26 16.63 20.57
N LEU A 143 -10.02 17.01 20.87
CA LEU A 143 -8.87 16.13 21.05
C LEU A 143 -8.45 16.10 22.52
N TYR A 144 -8.21 14.90 23.05
CA TYR A 144 -7.68 14.73 24.41
C TYR A 144 -6.18 15.11 24.44
N THR A 145 -5.80 15.93 25.43
CA THR A 145 -4.40 16.32 25.71
C THR A 145 -4.09 16.14 27.18
N LEU A 146 -2.82 16.30 27.57
CA LEU A 146 -2.38 16.27 28.97
C LEU A 146 -3.05 17.35 29.85
N LYS A 147 -3.44 18.46 29.23
CA LYS A 147 -4.02 19.65 29.90
C LYS A 147 -5.50 19.86 29.53
N GLY A 148 -6.26 18.75 29.49
CA GLY A 148 -7.68 18.80 29.09
C GLY A 148 -7.90 18.59 27.61
N ARG A 149 -9.10 18.94 27.13
CA ARG A 149 -9.46 18.77 25.71
C ARG A 149 -9.23 20.06 24.93
N VAL A 150 -8.75 19.90 23.72
CA VAL A 150 -8.50 20.99 22.75
C VAL A 150 -9.51 20.87 21.62
N GLU A 151 -10.06 22.00 21.20
CA GLU A 151 -10.88 22.08 20.01
C GLU A 151 -10.08 22.53 18.80
N ALA A 152 -10.27 21.85 17.69
CA ALA A 152 -9.60 22.17 16.43
C ALA A 152 -10.59 22.07 15.27
N THR A 153 -10.45 22.96 14.29
CA THR A 153 -11.28 22.95 13.08
C THR A 153 -10.63 22.10 12.01
N LEU A 154 -11.40 21.20 11.41
CA LEU A 154 -10.99 20.46 10.23
C LEU A 154 -11.03 21.39 9.01
N ALA A 155 -9.98 21.36 8.18
CA ALA A 155 -9.91 22.11 6.92
C ALA A 155 -9.82 21.12 5.74
N PRO A 156 -10.89 20.38 5.42
CA PRO A 156 -10.92 19.47 4.29
C PRO A 156 -11.20 20.22 2.99
N GLY A 157 -10.61 19.75 1.88
CA GLY A 157 -11.07 20.11 0.54
C GLY A 157 -12.27 19.26 0.11
N ASP A 158 -12.91 19.61 -1.00
CA ASP A 158 -14.16 18.97 -1.49
C ASP A 158 -14.07 17.45 -1.60
N ARG A 159 -12.97 16.95 -2.15
CA ARG A 159 -12.74 15.50 -2.25
C ARG A 159 -12.62 14.82 -0.89
N GLN A 160 -12.02 15.49 0.09
CA GLN A 160 -11.89 14.96 1.45
C GLN A 160 -13.25 14.92 2.14
N LEU A 161 -14.09 15.95 1.95
CA LEU A 161 -15.47 15.97 2.43
C LEU A 161 -16.27 14.80 1.90
N LEU A 162 -16.25 14.55 0.59
CA LEU A 162 -16.92 13.40 -0.02
C LEU A 162 -16.44 12.08 0.56
N LEU A 163 -15.14 11.92 0.79
CA LEU A 163 -14.57 10.71 1.38
C LEU A 163 -14.97 10.55 2.86
N LEU A 164 -15.01 11.62 3.64
CA LEU A 164 -15.43 11.59 5.05
C LEU A 164 -16.92 11.25 5.19
N ALA A 165 -17.75 11.69 4.24
CA ALA A 165 -19.18 11.38 4.20
C ALA A 165 -19.49 9.97 3.66
N SER A 166 -18.55 9.34 2.95
CA SER A 166 -18.80 8.08 2.23
C SER A 166 -18.88 6.84 3.13
N GLY A 167 -18.46 6.92 4.41
CA GLY A 167 -18.41 5.74 5.26
C GLY A 167 -18.27 6.06 6.74
N LYS A 168 -18.12 5.02 7.54
CA LYS A 168 -18.02 5.13 9.00
C LYS A 168 -16.60 5.54 9.43
N ARG A 169 -16.49 6.64 10.18
CA ARG A 169 -15.22 7.07 10.77
C ARG A 169 -14.81 6.08 11.87
N LYS A 170 -13.57 5.64 11.80
CA LYS A 170 -12.93 4.75 12.78
C LYS A 170 -11.85 5.52 13.54
N GLU A 171 -10.84 4.78 13.98
CA GLU A 171 -9.66 5.33 14.65
C GLU A 171 -8.91 6.32 13.78
N SER A 172 -8.27 7.29 14.42
CA SER A 172 -7.53 8.35 13.75
C SER A 172 -6.13 8.49 14.33
N ASN A 173 -5.26 9.16 13.59
CA ASN A 173 -3.92 9.47 14.04
C ASN A 173 -3.66 10.96 13.87
N LEU A 174 -3.21 11.61 14.94
CA LEU A 174 -2.76 12.99 14.92
C LEU A 174 -1.29 13.01 14.51
N VAL A 175 -0.96 13.78 13.50
CA VAL A 175 0.39 13.85 12.90
C VAL A 175 0.90 15.27 12.96
N LEU A 176 2.08 15.46 13.53
CA LEU A 176 2.81 16.73 13.49
C LEU A 176 3.69 16.76 12.23
N HIS A 177 3.42 17.66 11.32
CA HIS A 177 4.28 17.95 10.20
C HIS A 177 5.28 19.03 10.55
N ARG A 178 6.53 18.62 10.77
CA ARG A 178 7.63 19.55 10.98
C ARG A 178 8.09 20.12 9.65
N SER A 179 8.06 21.42 9.55
CA SER A 179 8.54 22.15 8.40
C SER A 179 10.04 22.33 8.42
N TYR A 180 10.64 22.31 7.24
CA TYR A 180 12.04 22.69 7.05
C TYR A 180 12.08 24.09 6.43
N GLY A 181 12.69 25.04 7.13
CA GLY A 181 12.82 26.43 6.66
C GLY A 181 11.78 27.37 7.29
N LYS A 182 11.31 28.38 6.52
CA LYS A 182 10.46 29.47 7.02
C LYS A 182 8.96 29.12 7.24
N ARG A 183 8.55 27.90 6.88
CA ARG A 183 7.14 27.51 7.06
C ARG A 183 6.91 27.02 8.49
N PRO A 184 5.79 27.37 9.14
CA PRO A 184 5.46 26.86 10.48
C PRO A 184 5.13 25.36 10.43
N ASP A 185 5.35 24.67 11.54
CA ASP A 185 4.84 23.33 11.78
C ASP A 185 3.31 23.35 11.72
N PHE A 186 2.69 22.24 11.32
CA PHE A 186 1.24 22.15 11.29
C PHE A 186 0.77 20.74 11.71
N TRP A 187 -0.46 20.68 12.17
CA TRP A 187 -1.13 19.45 12.56
C TRP A 187 -2.02 18.92 11.44
N GLU A 188 -2.01 17.62 11.27
CA GLU A 188 -2.88 16.91 10.34
C GLU A 188 -3.53 15.72 11.04
N LEU A 189 -4.81 15.51 10.79
CA LEU A 189 -5.56 14.37 11.28
C LEU A 189 -5.72 13.35 10.15
N HIS A 190 -5.20 12.15 10.36
CA HIS A 190 -5.36 11.01 9.49
C HIS A 190 -6.56 10.20 9.96
N ILE A 191 -7.70 10.36 9.31
CA ILE A 191 -8.98 9.76 9.68
C ILE A 191 -9.18 8.49 8.87
N THR A 192 -9.36 7.35 9.54
CA THR A 192 -9.73 6.12 8.86
C THR A 192 -11.24 6.08 8.63
N VAL A 193 -11.64 5.97 7.37
CA VAL A 193 -13.03 5.80 6.94
C VAL A 193 -13.21 4.39 6.43
N GLU A 194 -14.12 3.65 7.05
CA GLU A 194 -14.51 2.29 6.66
C GLU A 194 -15.77 2.35 5.81
N ASN A 195 -15.68 1.79 4.61
CA ASN A 195 -16.81 1.62 3.70
C ASN A 195 -17.12 0.13 3.57
N ASP A 196 -18.39 -0.23 3.63
CA ASP A 196 -18.83 -1.55 3.23
C ASP A 196 -18.74 -1.69 1.72
N VAL A 197 -18.24 -2.82 1.24
CA VAL A 197 -18.11 -3.14 -0.18
C VAL A 197 -19.13 -4.22 -0.50
N GLN A 198 -20.02 -3.92 -1.43
CA GLN A 198 -20.93 -4.94 -1.96
C GLN A 198 -20.16 -5.83 -2.94
N PRO A 199 -20.07 -7.14 -2.72
CA PRO A 199 -19.46 -8.05 -3.68
C PRO A 199 -20.30 -8.10 -4.96
N VAL A 200 -19.65 -8.28 -6.09
CA VAL A 200 -20.34 -8.53 -7.36
C VAL A 200 -20.99 -9.91 -7.27
N SER A 201 -22.25 -10.02 -7.69
CA SER A 201 -22.93 -11.30 -7.64
C SER A 201 -22.31 -12.31 -8.63
N PRO A 202 -22.27 -13.62 -8.29
CA PRO A 202 -21.79 -14.62 -9.23
C PRO A 202 -22.53 -14.61 -10.58
N ALA A 203 -23.83 -14.27 -10.57
CA ALA A 203 -24.65 -14.15 -11.77
C ALA A 203 -24.14 -13.03 -12.71
N GLU A 204 -23.63 -11.91 -12.18
CA GLU A 204 -23.06 -10.83 -12.97
C GLU A 204 -21.69 -11.17 -13.60
N LEU A 205 -21.05 -12.26 -13.15
CA LEU A 205 -19.71 -12.70 -13.59
C LEU A 205 -19.76 -13.90 -14.54
N GLN A 206 -20.89 -14.17 -15.19
CA GLN A 206 -21.05 -15.35 -16.04
C GLN A 206 -20.51 -15.18 -17.45
N THR A 207 -20.30 -13.97 -17.92
CA THR A 207 -19.89 -13.69 -19.31
C THR A 207 -18.51 -13.04 -19.40
N LYS A 208 -17.81 -13.24 -20.54
CA LYS A 208 -16.50 -12.61 -20.78
C LYS A 208 -16.59 -11.11 -20.99
N GLU A 209 -17.75 -10.60 -21.41
CA GLU A 209 -17.99 -9.20 -21.72
C GLU A 209 -17.84 -8.28 -20.50
N VAL A 210 -18.07 -8.81 -19.30
CA VAL A 210 -17.90 -8.06 -18.05
C VAL A 210 -16.54 -8.25 -17.42
N MET A 211 -15.59 -8.88 -18.11
CA MET A 211 -14.25 -9.19 -17.59
C MET A 211 -13.16 -8.53 -18.42
N MET A 212 -12.09 -8.09 -17.76
CA MET A 212 -10.90 -7.51 -18.40
C MET A 212 -9.63 -8.17 -17.90
N GLY A 213 -8.88 -8.82 -18.78
CA GLY A 213 -7.52 -9.31 -18.50
C GLY A 213 -6.51 -8.17 -18.61
N VAL A 214 -5.59 -8.06 -17.67
CA VAL A 214 -4.53 -7.04 -17.65
C VAL A 214 -3.18 -7.70 -17.40
N ASP A 215 -2.32 -7.68 -18.43
CA ASP A 215 -0.93 -8.10 -18.37
C ASP A 215 -0.06 -6.92 -17.89
N VAL A 216 0.88 -7.17 -16.97
CA VAL A 216 1.75 -6.14 -16.39
C VAL A 216 3.20 -6.40 -16.76
N GLY A 217 3.82 -5.46 -17.47
CA GLY A 217 5.13 -5.68 -18.07
C GLY A 217 6.14 -4.54 -17.91
N GLU A 218 7.36 -4.76 -18.42
CA GLU A 218 8.45 -3.78 -18.36
C GLU A 218 8.41 -2.78 -19.53
N ASN A 219 8.07 -3.25 -20.73
CA ASN A 219 8.03 -2.40 -21.93
C ASN A 219 6.72 -1.62 -22.05
N ASN A 220 5.63 -2.28 -21.75
CA ASN A 220 4.36 -1.66 -21.44
C ASN A 220 4.10 -1.89 -19.95
N MET A 221 3.77 -0.83 -19.20
CA MET A 221 3.43 -0.96 -17.77
C MET A 221 2.21 -1.86 -17.59
N ALA A 222 1.28 -1.79 -18.53
CA ALA A 222 0.14 -2.69 -18.61
C ALA A 222 -0.38 -2.80 -20.05
N ALA A 223 -1.06 -3.92 -20.34
CA ALA A 223 -1.81 -4.18 -21.56
C ALA A 223 -3.16 -4.78 -21.17
N ALA A 224 -4.27 -4.19 -21.63
CA ALA A 224 -5.60 -4.69 -21.36
C ALA A 224 -6.14 -5.52 -22.54
N SER A 225 -6.97 -6.52 -22.25
CA SER A 225 -7.64 -7.35 -23.27
C SER A 225 -8.56 -6.52 -24.18
N THR A 226 -8.94 -5.31 -23.75
CA THR A 226 -9.68 -4.31 -24.55
C THR A 226 -8.86 -3.73 -25.70
N GLY A 227 -7.54 -3.98 -25.75
CA GLY A 227 -6.63 -3.45 -26.78
C GLY A 227 -5.80 -2.26 -26.33
N LYS A 228 -6.04 -1.70 -25.15
CA LYS A 228 -5.31 -0.54 -24.63
C LYS A 228 -3.95 -0.92 -24.06
N LEU A 229 -2.95 -0.07 -24.36
CA LEU A 229 -1.56 -0.23 -23.91
C LEU A 229 -1.10 1.00 -23.13
N TRP A 230 -0.52 0.79 -21.95
CA TRP A 230 0.14 1.83 -21.14
C TRP A 230 1.66 1.69 -21.26
N LYS A 231 2.26 2.51 -22.12
CA LYS A 231 3.68 2.43 -22.46
C LYS A 231 4.58 2.86 -21.30
N ALA A 232 5.63 2.08 -21.03
CA ALA A 232 6.62 2.37 -19.99
C ALA A 232 7.78 3.31 -20.42
N GLY A 233 7.84 3.73 -21.67
CA GLY A 233 9.00 4.36 -22.32
C GLY A 233 9.73 5.43 -21.50
N LYS A 234 9.04 6.49 -21.05
CA LYS A 234 9.63 7.56 -20.21
C LYS A 234 10.10 7.04 -18.85
N LEU A 235 9.33 6.14 -18.21
CA LEU A 235 9.68 5.56 -16.92
C LEU A 235 10.93 4.67 -17.04
N LYS A 236 10.98 3.81 -18.07
CA LYS A 236 12.11 2.93 -18.34
C LYS A 236 13.38 3.73 -18.57
N HIS A 237 13.36 4.71 -19.46
CA HIS A 237 14.51 5.59 -19.73
C HIS A 237 15.01 6.31 -18.46
N ASN A 238 14.11 6.88 -17.67
CA ASN A 238 14.46 7.54 -16.41
C ASN A 238 15.10 6.57 -15.41
N ARG A 239 14.64 5.34 -15.35
CA ARG A 239 15.20 4.31 -14.46
C ARG A 239 16.60 3.88 -14.90
N ASP A 240 16.85 3.73 -16.19
CA ASP A 240 18.17 3.38 -16.72
C ASP A 240 19.18 4.48 -16.42
N ARG A 241 18.83 5.76 -16.63
CA ARG A 241 19.67 6.92 -16.24
C ARG A 241 19.98 6.93 -14.75
N LYS A 242 18.96 6.68 -13.89
CA LYS A 242 19.15 6.65 -12.44
C LYS A 242 19.98 5.47 -12.00
N GLN A 243 19.93 4.35 -12.72
CA GLN A 243 20.80 3.21 -12.44
C GLN A 243 22.27 3.56 -12.69
N SER A 244 22.60 4.21 -13.78
CA SER A 244 23.96 4.66 -14.08
C SER A 244 24.47 5.65 -13.02
N LEU A 245 23.62 6.58 -12.59
CA LEU A 245 23.93 7.49 -11.48
C LEU A 245 24.18 6.74 -10.18
N ARG A 246 23.32 5.77 -9.84
CA ARG A 246 23.46 4.94 -8.63
C ARG A 246 24.78 4.19 -8.62
N THR A 247 25.15 3.55 -9.72
CA THR A 247 26.40 2.81 -9.85
C THR A 247 27.61 3.75 -9.64
N ARG A 248 27.61 4.95 -10.23
CA ARG A 248 28.67 5.94 -10.02
C ARG A 248 28.78 6.40 -8.57
N LEU A 249 27.65 6.72 -7.92
CA LEU A 249 27.61 7.17 -6.53
C LEU A 249 28.03 6.06 -5.54
N GLN A 250 27.67 4.81 -5.81
CA GLN A 250 28.11 3.66 -5.01
C GLN A 250 29.61 3.41 -5.15
N ARG A 251 30.16 3.54 -6.37
CA ARG A 251 31.58 3.38 -6.64
C ARG A 251 32.42 4.48 -5.95
N ASN A 252 31.92 5.73 -5.92
CA ASN A 252 32.60 6.83 -5.24
C ASN A 252 32.67 6.64 -3.72
N GLY A 253 31.61 6.09 -3.08
CA GLY A 253 31.57 5.70 -1.69
C GLY A 253 31.66 6.82 -0.63
N SER A 254 31.94 8.07 -1.01
CA SER A 254 32.09 9.21 -0.10
C SER A 254 30.80 9.52 0.68
N ARG A 255 30.93 10.25 1.80
CA ARG A 255 29.80 10.70 2.62
C ARG A 255 28.77 11.49 1.79
N SER A 256 29.26 12.41 0.93
CA SER A 256 28.43 13.20 0.03
C SER A 256 27.72 12.31 -1.00
N ALA A 257 28.43 11.35 -1.63
CA ALA A 257 27.85 10.40 -2.57
C ALA A 257 26.76 9.53 -1.93
N LYS A 258 26.97 9.06 -0.69
CA LYS A 258 25.95 8.31 0.09
C LYS A 258 24.72 9.15 0.37
N GLN A 259 24.90 10.44 0.70
CA GLN A 259 23.78 11.36 0.94
C GLN A 259 23.02 11.65 -0.36
N HIS A 260 23.72 11.87 -1.47
CA HIS A 260 23.14 12.06 -2.80
C HIS A 260 22.34 10.82 -3.24
N LEU A 261 22.90 9.63 -3.04
CA LEU A 261 22.23 8.35 -3.34
C LEU A 261 20.92 8.21 -2.58
N ARG A 262 20.88 8.55 -1.28
CA ARG A 262 19.64 8.54 -0.48
C ARG A 262 18.59 9.51 -1.05
N LYS A 263 18.98 10.74 -1.40
CA LYS A 263 18.08 11.74 -2.00
C LYS A 263 17.55 11.26 -3.37
N ALA A 264 18.43 10.74 -4.23
CA ALA A 264 18.07 10.21 -5.54
C ALA A 264 17.09 9.02 -5.44
N SER A 265 17.34 8.07 -4.52
CA SER A 265 16.48 6.93 -4.28
C SER A 265 15.08 7.31 -3.78
N ARG A 266 14.98 8.33 -2.90
CA ARG A 266 13.69 8.86 -2.43
C ARG A 266 12.89 9.53 -3.55
N ARG A 267 13.56 10.29 -4.42
CA ARG A 267 12.93 10.93 -5.60
C ARG A 267 12.43 9.88 -6.59
N GLU A 268 13.23 8.83 -6.83
CA GLU A 268 12.85 7.74 -7.73
C GLU A 268 11.61 7.01 -7.21
N ARG A 269 11.59 6.64 -5.92
CA ARG A 269 10.43 5.97 -5.30
C ARG A 269 9.16 6.80 -5.47
N ARG A 270 9.20 8.10 -5.15
CA ARG A 270 8.03 8.99 -5.31
C ARG A 270 7.55 9.10 -6.76
N HIS A 271 8.48 9.21 -7.71
CA HIS A 271 8.13 9.27 -9.13
C HIS A 271 7.50 7.97 -9.62
N VAL A 272 8.05 6.82 -9.24
CA VAL A 272 7.49 5.50 -9.59
C VAL A 272 6.11 5.32 -8.98
N ALA A 273 5.95 5.63 -7.70
CA ALA A 273 4.64 5.56 -7.03
C ALA A 273 3.60 6.46 -7.72
N HIS A 274 3.98 7.70 -8.09
CA HIS A 274 3.10 8.60 -8.83
C HIS A 274 2.67 8.00 -10.18
N VAL A 275 3.61 7.47 -10.97
CA VAL A 275 3.29 6.84 -12.26
C VAL A 275 2.39 5.62 -12.06
N ASN A 276 2.65 4.77 -11.06
CA ASN A 276 1.79 3.64 -10.72
C ASN A 276 0.38 4.10 -10.32
N HIS A 277 0.25 5.20 -9.58
CA HIS A 277 -1.05 5.79 -9.24
C HIS A 277 -1.82 6.26 -10.48
N VAL A 278 -1.15 6.90 -11.43
CA VAL A 278 -1.77 7.35 -12.69
C VAL A 278 -2.22 6.15 -13.51
N VAL A 279 -1.31 5.22 -13.81
CA VAL A 279 -1.59 4.06 -14.67
C VAL A 279 -2.69 3.17 -14.05
N SER A 280 -2.61 2.88 -12.75
CA SER A 280 -3.65 2.08 -12.09
C SER A 280 -5.04 2.76 -12.10
N ARG A 281 -5.10 4.11 -12.03
CA ARG A 281 -6.36 4.84 -12.17
C ARG A 281 -6.90 4.75 -13.59
N GLU A 282 -6.04 4.91 -14.59
CA GLU A 282 -6.44 4.79 -16.01
C GLU A 282 -6.91 3.37 -16.36
N ILE A 283 -6.28 2.31 -15.79
CA ILE A 283 -6.73 0.92 -15.99
C ILE A 283 -8.14 0.73 -15.41
N VAL A 284 -8.38 1.21 -14.19
CA VAL A 284 -9.70 1.10 -13.55
C VAL A 284 -10.75 1.95 -14.28
N ASN A 285 -10.38 3.14 -14.75
CA ASN A 285 -11.29 3.98 -15.55
C ASN A 285 -11.63 3.32 -16.89
N GLU A 286 -10.67 2.65 -17.55
CA GLU A 286 -10.92 1.86 -18.76
C GLU A 286 -11.90 0.72 -18.49
N ALA A 287 -11.71 -0.02 -17.37
CA ALA A 287 -12.66 -1.06 -16.99
C ALA A 287 -14.05 -0.49 -16.71
N LYS A 288 -14.14 0.62 -15.98
CA LYS A 288 -15.40 1.29 -15.66
C LYS A 288 -16.14 1.80 -16.91
N SER A 289 -15.43 2.43 -17.84
CA SER A 289 -16.01 2.94 -19.10
C SER A 289 -16.59 1.85 -20.00
N LYS A 290 -16.16 0.61 -19.81
CA LYS A 290 -16.65 -0.57 -20.54
C LYS A 290 -17.54 -1.48 -19.68
N ASN A 291 -18.04 -0.97 -18.55
CA ASN A 291 -18.93 -1.69 -17.62
C ASN A 291 -18.34 -3.05 -17.14
N MET A 292 -17.02 -3.16 -17.04
CA MET A 292 -16.37 -4.37 -16.53
C MET A 292 -16.64 -4.54 -15.03
N LYS A 293 -16.87 -5.76 -14.61
CA LYS A 293 -17.12 -6.15 -13.21
C LYS A 293 -15.95 -6.88 -12.59
N LEU A 294 -15.08 -7.49 -13.40
CA LEU A 294 -13.93 -8.27 -12.94
C LEU A 294 -12.67 -7.89 -13.71
N ILE A 295 -11.60 -7.58 -12.97
CA ILE A 295 -10.25 -7.40 -13.52
C ILE A 295 -9.42 -8.64 -13.20
N ILE A 296 -8.82 -9.26 -14.21
CA ILE A 296 -7.99 -10.45 -14.08
C ILE A 296 -6.53 -10.06 -14.28
N LEU A 297 -5.72 -10.33 -13.27
CA LEU A 297 -4.29 -10.06 -13.21
C LEU A 297 -3.49 -11.35 -13.15
N GLU A 298 -2.24 -11.33 -13.59
CA GLU A 298 -1.32 -12.43 -13.36
C GLU A 298 -0.84 -12.50 -11.90
N ASP A 299 -0.66 -13.70 -11.36
CA ASP A 299 -0.01 -13.88 -10.06
C ASP A 299 1.51 -13.78 -10.19
N LEU A 300 2.04 -12.63 -9.80
CA LEU A 300 3.48 -12.35 -9.78
C LEU A 300 4.16 -12.70 -8.45
N THR A 301 3.50 -13.47 -7.58
CA THR A 301 4.12 -14.01 -6.37
C THR A 301 5.25 -14.93 -6.78
N HIS A 302 6.41 -14.77 -6.14
CA HIS A 302 7.65 -15.51 -6.48
C HIS A 302 8.23 -15.28 -7.90
N ILE A 303 7.75 -14.27 -8.65
CA ILE A 303 8.32 -13.97 -9.98
C ILE A 303 9.83 -13.74 -9.91
N ARG A 304 10.32 -13.14 -8.81
CA ARG A 304 11.75 -12.87 -8.59
C ARG A 304 12.60 -14.15 -8.49
N GLU A 305 12.03 -15.23 -7.99
CA GLU A 305 12.69 -16.55 -7.83
C GLU A 305 12.67 -17.32 -9.14
N ARG A 306 11.63 -17.11 -9.95
CA ARG A 306 11.41 -17.82 -11.22
C ARG A 306 12.18 -17.24 -12.42
N ILE A 307 12.70 -16.00 -12.31
CA ILE A 307 13.40 -15.35 -13.42
C ILE A 307 14.72 -16.02 -13.73
N LYS A 308 14.76 -16.77 -14.83
CA LYS A 308 15.98 -17.29 -15.46
C LYS A 308 16.47 -16.29 -16.50
N ALA A 309 17.32 -15.34 -16.10
CA ALA A 309 17.86 -14.30 -16.98
C ALA A 309 19.27 -13.91 -16.55
N ASN A 310 20.03 -13.26 -17.44
CA ASN A 310 21.35 -12.74 -17.10
C ASN A 310 21.28 -11.68 -15.98
N LEU A 311 22.40 -11.43 -15.30
CA LEU A 311 22.47 -10.56 -14.13
C LEU A 311 21.89 -9.17 -14.37
N ARG A 312 22.09 -8.58 -15.56
CA ARG A 312 21.56 -7.22 -15.90
C ARG A 312 20.03 -7.24 -16.00
N VAL A 313 19.45 -8.19 -16.70
CA VAL A 313 17.99 -8.32 -16.85
C VAL A 313 17.36 -8.67 -15.52
N ARG A 314 17.95 -9.60 -14.77
CA ARG A 314 17.50 -9.99 -13.43
C ARG A 314 17.48 -8.79 -12.47
N ALA A 315 18.58 -8.03 -12.38
CA ALA A 315 18.67 -6.82 -11.57
C ALA A 315 17.64 -5.74 -11.97
N ARG A 316 17.30 -5.66 -13.25
CA ARG A 316 16.28 -4.73 -13.78
C ARG A 316 14.88 -5.17 -13.37
N LEU A 317 14.52 -6.43 -13.58
CA LEU A 317 13.21 -6.99 -13.23
C LEU A 317 12.97 -7.01 -11.72
N HIS A 318 13.99 -7.32 -10.90
CA HIS A 318 13.89 -7.27 -9.44
C HIS A 318 13.54 -5.88 -8.90
N ARG A 319 13.87 -4.81 -9.62
CA ARG A 319 13.56 -3.43 -9.23
C ARG A 319 12.22 -2.93 -9.78
N TRP A 320 11.58 -3.68 -10.67
CA TRP A 320 10.30 -3.25 -11.24
C TRP A 320 9.18 -3.44 -10.23
N PRO A 321 8.38 -2.41 -9.94
CA PRO A 321 7.37 -2.44 -8.89
C PRO A 321 6.04 -3.03 -9.40
N PHE A 322 6.07 -4.20 -10.06
CA PHE A 322 4.87 -4.86 -10.56
C PHE A 322 3.81 -5.04 -9.48
N ARG A 323 4.23 -5.56 -8.30
CA ARG A 323 3.33 -5.81 -7.18
C ARG A 323 2.68 -4.52 -6.65
N GLU A 324 3.43 -3.42 -6.60
CA GLU A 324 2.88 -2.12 -6.19
C GLU A 324 1.79 -1.64 -7.16
N LEU A 325 2.02 -1.76 -8.48
CA LEU A 325 1.01 -1.44 -9.49
C LEU A 325 -0.24 -2.32 -9.34
N GLN A 326 -0.06 -3.64 -9.19
CA GLN A 326 -1.17 -4.57 -8.99
C GLN A 326 -1.98 -4.25 -7.72
N GLN A 327 -1.31 -3.99 -6.60
CA GLN A 327 -1.99 -3.58 -5.36
C GLN A 327 -2.79 -2.29 -5.55
N MET A 328 -2.26 -1.32 -6.32
CA MET A 328 -2.97 -0.09 -6.63
C MET A 328 -4.18 -0.32 -7.55
N ILE A 329 -4.11 -1.27 -8.47
CA ILE A 329 -5.26 -1.67 -9.29
C ILE A 329 -6.33 -2.31 -8.39
N VAL A 330 -5.94 -3.27 -7.52
CA VAL A 330 -6.87 -3.98 -6.64
C VAL A 330 -7.70 -3.01 -5.80
N TYR A 331 -7.06 -2.15 -5.00
CA TYR A 331 -7.86 -1.30 -4.11
C TYR A 331 -8.71 -0.28 -4.88
N LYS A 332 -8.26 0.20 -6.05
CA LYS A 332 -9.03 1.13 -6.87
C LYS A 332 -10.19 0.44 -7.58
N ALA A 333 -10.01 -0.80 -8.07
CA ALA A 333 -11.08 -1.60 -8.66
C ALA A 333 -12.19 -1.84 -7.63
N VAL A 334 -11.82 -2.29 -6.43
CA VAL A 334 -12.77 -2.50 -5.33
C VAL A 334 -13.48 -1.19 -4.93
N GLN A 335 -12.80 -0.04 -4.98
CA GLN A 335 -13.43 1.26 -4.75
C GLN A 335 -14.52 1.60 -5.76
N GLU A 336 -14.42 1.09 -6.97
CA GLU A 336 -15.39 1.30 -8.06
C GLU A 336 -16.39 0.12 -8.17
N GLY A 337 -16.45 -0.76 -7.16
CA GLY A 337 -17.38 -1.89 -7.13
C GLY A 337 -17.02 -3.05 -8.07
N MET A 338 -15.74 -3.16 -8.46
CA MET A 338 -15.24 -4.25 -9.29
C MET A 338 -14.49 -5.27 -8.43
N GLU A 339 -14.53 -6.52 -8.84
CA GLU A 339 -13.70 -7.56 -8.25
C GLU A 339 -12.36 -7.72 -8.99
N VAL A 340 -11.39 -8.37 -8.33
CA VAL A 340 -10.09 -8.69 -8.92
C VAL A 340 -9.78 -10.16 -8.67
N MET A 341 -9.27 -10.83 -9.71
CA MET A 341 -8.81 -12.22 -9.65
C MET A 341 -7.34 -12.28 -10.07
N PHE A 342 -6.55 -13.11 -9.38
CA PHE A 342 -5.21 -13.45 -9.80
C PHE A 342 -5.17 -14.84 -10.41
N VAL A 343 -4.52 -14.99 -11.58
CA VAL A 343 -4.36 -16.28 -12.28
C VAL A 343 -2.89 -16.61 -12.49
N ASP A 344 -2.57 -17.89 -12.64
CA ASP A 344 -1.19 -18.33 -12.90
C ASP A 344 -0.75 -17.83 -14.29
N PRO A 345 0.39 -17.11 -14.39
CA PRO A 345 0.87 -16.52 -15.64
C PRO A 345 1.55 -17.54 -16.59
N ARG A 346 1.64 -18.81 -16.22
CA ARG A 346 2.37 -19.79 -17.02
C ARG A 346 1.86 -19.86 -18.45
N TYR A 347 2.79 -19.74 -19.40
CA TYR A 347 2.55 -19.82 -20.85
C TYR A 347 1.64 -18.74 -21.44
N THR A 348 1.09 -17.79 -20.68
CA THR A 348 0.18 -16.75 -21.19
C THR A 348 0.79 -15.93 -22.33
N SER A 349 2.10 -15.69 -22.32
CA SER A 349 2.82 -14.95 -23.36
C SER A 349 3.16 -15.78 -24.59
N GLN A 350 3.08 -17.12 -24.50
CA GLN A 350 3.44 -18.06 -25.57
C GLN A 350 2.24 -18.76 -26.20
N THR A 351 1.11 -18.80 -25.50
CA THR A 351 -0.14 -19.39 -25.97
C THR A 351 -0.89 -18.41 -26.87
N CYS A 352 -1.46 -18.89 -27.94
CA CYS A 352 -2.30 -18.11 -28.84
C CYS A 352 -3.68 -17.87 -28.22
N ALA A 353 -4.07 -16.61 -28.07
CA ALA A 353 -5.39 -16.25 -27.51
C ALA A 353 -6.56 -16.64 -28.41
N ARG A 354 -6.30 -17.00 -29.70
CA ARG A 354 -7.34 -17.42 -30.66
C ARG A 354 -7.57 -18.93 -30.64
N CYS A 355 -6.50 -19.74 -30.69
CA CYS A 355 -6.62 -21.19 -30.89
C CYS A 355 -6.02 -22.04 -29.74
N GLY A 356 -5.44 -21.44 -28.71
CA GLY A 356 -4.85 -22.15 -27.58
C GLY A 356 -3.49 -22.85 -27.84
N LYS A 357 -3.03 -22.93 -29.10
CA LYS A 357 -1.75 -23.55 -29.44
C LYS A 357 -0.56 -22.63 -29.11
N LEU A 358 0.62 -23.20 -28.90
CA LEU A 358 1.84 -22.41 -28.75
C LEU A 358 2.18 -21.68 -30.05
N GLY A 359 2.60 -20.42 -29.92
CA GLY A 359 3.02 -19.57 -31.02
C GLY A 359 4.41 -18.98 -30.80
N ALA A 360 4.93 -18.30 -31.81
CA ALA A 360 6.24 -17.65 -31.76
C ALA A 360 6.12 -16.20 -31.25
N ARG A 361 6.91 -15.86 -30.22
CA ARG A 361 7.07 -14.48 -29.72
C ARG A 361 8.43 -13.93 -30.12
N LYS A 362 8.45 -12.83 -30.89
CA LYS A 362 9.68 -12.08 -31.19
C LYS A 362 9.53 -10.65 -30.71
N LYS A 363 10.17 -10.34 -29.56
CA LYS A 363 10.03 -9.04 -28.85
C LYS A 363 8.55 -8.74 -28.52
N HIS A 364 7.96 -7.71 -29.17
CA HIS A 364 6.57 -7.27 -28.98
C HIS A 364 5.58 -7.89 -29.97
N ARG A 365 6.07 -8.70 -30.91
CA ARG A 365 5.23 -9.38 -31.93
C ARG A 365 4.97 -10.81 -31.52
N PHE A 366 3.72 -11.22 -31.63
CA PHE A 366 3.25 -12.60 -31.48
C PHE A 366 2.67 -13.11 -32.78
N GLN A 367 2.99 -14.33 -33.18
CA GLN A 367 2.47 -14.96 -34.37
C GLN A 367 2.20 -16.45 -34.10
N CYS A 368 1.07 -16.95 -34.56
CA CYS A 368 0.67 -18.35 -34.45
C CYS A 368 0.51 -19.01 -35.82
N SER A 369 0.66 -20.32 -35.89
CA SER A 369 0.38 -21.14 -37.09
C SER A 369 -1.06 -21.03 -37.59
N CYS A 370 -2.02 -20.68 -36.72
CA CYS A 370 -3.43 -20.44 -37.13
C CYS A 370 -3.63 -19.10 -37.85
N GLY A 371 -2.57 -18.37 -38.22
CA GLY A 371 -2.64 -17.06 -38.88
C GLY A 371 -2.84 -15.86 -37.92
N TYR A 372 -3.06 -16.09 -36.63
CA TYR A 372 -3.24 -15.00 -35.66
C TYR A 372 -1.92 -14.24 -35.42
N ARG A 373 -1.99 -12.90 -35.54
CA ARG A 373 -0.88 -11.97 -35.29
C ARG A 373 -1.35 -10.87 -34.34
N ALA A 374 -0.57 -10.55 -33.31
CA ALA A 374 -0.91 -9.53 -32.33
C ALA A 374 0.33 -8.93 -31.66
N HIS A 375 0.14 -7.84 -30.92
CA HIS A 375 1.11 -7.41 -29.92
C HIS A 375 1.18 -8.47 -28.81
N ALA A 376 2.40 -8.89 -28.42
CA ALA A 376 2.59 -10.00 -27.48
C ALA A 376 1.92 -9.77 -26.11
N ASP A 377 1.96 -8.54 -25.61
CA ASP A 377 1.37 -8.19 -24.31
C ASP A 377 -0.18 -8.12 -24.40
N LEU A 378 -0.76 -7.76 -25.58
CA LEU A 378 -2.21 -7.89 -25.84
C LEU A 378 -2.65 -9.34 -25.95
N ASN A 379 -1.81 -10.20 -26.56
CA ASN A 379 -2.08 -11.63 -26.58
C ASN A 379 -2.09 -12.20 -25.17
N ALA A 380 -1.11 -11.81 -24.31
CA ALA A 380 -1.05 -12.23 -22.93
C ALA A 380 -2.28 -11.78 -22.12
N SER A 381 -2.70 -10.52 -22.26
CA SER A 381 -3.89 -10.00 -21.56
C SER A 381 -5.17 -10.72 -21.96
N ARG A 382 -5.32 -11.13 -23.23
CA ARG A 382 -6.45 -11.93 -23.71
C ARG A 382 -6.41 -13.36 -23.17
N ASN A 383 -5.22 -13.94 -23.01
CA ASN A 383 -5.05 -15.26 -22.38
C ASN A 383 -5.40 -15.19 -20.87
N LEU A 384 -5.02 -14.10 -20.18
CA LEU A 384 -5.42 -13.90 -18.77
C LEU A 384 -6.95 -13.84 -18.65
N LEU A 385 -7.63 -13.11 -19.56
CA LEU A 385 -9.08 -13.08 -19.63
C LEU A 385 -9.67 -14.49 -19.81
N GLY A 386 -9.14 -15.28 -20.73
CA GLY A 386 -9.58 -16.65 -20.97
C GLY A 386 -9.41 -17.56 -19.75
N LEU A 387 -8.26 -17.48 -19.09
CA LEU A 387 -7.97 -18.25 -17.87
C LEU A 387 -8.90 -17.87 -16.71
N GLY A 388 -9.14 -16.57 -16.52
CA GLY A 388 -10.07 -16.10 -15.48
C GLY A 388 -11.49 -16.56 -15.74
N TYR A 389 -11.97 -16.47 -16.98
CA TYR A 389 -13.28 -16.97 -17.38
C TYR A 389 -13.46 -18.47 -17.12
N LEU A 390 -12.47 -19.29 -17.54
CA LEU A 390 -12.50 -20.74 -17.30
C LEU A 390 -12.55 -21.07 -15.81
N ARG A 391 -11.82 -20.33 -14.98
CA ARG A 391 -11.84 -20.50 -13.52
C ARG A 391 -13.18 -20.14 -12.91
N MET A 392 -13.81 -19.06 -13.39
CA MET A 392 -15.16 -18.69 -12.94
C MET A 392 -16.19 -19.76 -13.31
N SER A 393 -16.12 -20.28 -14.51
CA SER A 393 -17.02 -21.34 -14.99
C SER A 393 -16.87 -22.67 -14.21
N GLN A 394 -15.65 -22.99 -13.77
CA GLN A 394 -15.36 -24.21 -12.98
C GLN A 394 -15.63 -24.04 -11.49
N GLY A 395 -15.56 -22.84 -10.94
CA GLY A 395 -15.73 -22.56 -9.51
C GLY A 395 -17.18 -22.26 -9.08
N LEU A 396 -18.10 -22.22 -10.05
CA LEU A 396 -19.52 -22.07 -9.84
C LEU A 396 -20.25 -23.45 -9.76
N GLN A 397 -19.50 -24.55 -9.83
CA GLN A 397 -19.94 -25.89 -9.46
C GLN A 397 -19.44 -26.19 -8.05
#